data_5231c9db055d0b50a35307232d0fd482
#
_entry.id   5231c9db055d0b50a35307232d0fd482
#
_cell.length_a   1.000
_cell.length_b   1.000
_cell.length_c   1.000
_cell.angle_alpha   90.00
_cell.angle_beta   90.00
_cell.angle_gamma   90.00
#
_symmetry.space_group_name_H-M   'P 1'
#
loop_
_entity.id
_entity.type
_entity.pdbx_description
1 polymer ?
#
loop_
_entity_poly.entity_id
_entity_poly.type
_entity_poly.pdbx_seq_one_letter_code
_entity_poly.pdbx_strand_id
1 'polypeptide(L)'
;LVEAFGQAARRSLAAGFDAILIHAAHGYLIHQFLSPCSNTRKDLYGGSFSRRIRFLKDIVHHCQEVVGKDYPLMVRISASEFIPGGITLKDTQKIAKHLEAWGVKAIHVSAGTHETQEMELQPMDIPRGCLVPLAEGIKKVVRIPVAAVGRIVDPQMAEEILEDGKADLITLGRALLADPEFPKKTREGRIEDIRPCIGCLQGCRDRLYQGQPITCMVNASAGFEREYRLKPAESRKRVVIIGGGPGGMEAARVAASRGHEIALFEKNGHLGGQFHMASLPPYKGEIKFFLQYLTRQMGKLGVKVHLHQEITADRLPQIQADVIILATGGSASKPEIPGVDRENVFTAWEALTNPEKVGQKVVVVGGGAVGAETAEFLADLQKDVTLIEMLKEIAIDAERTHRKLLLRRLGEKGVKVRVLTQAKAILEGGIEVEFDGQKDFIAADTVVLAAGVKENNELAESLKRINVEFYK
;
A
#
# COMPACT_ATOMS: atom_id res chain seq x y z
N LEU A 1 -36.19 5.49 -5.15
CA LEU A 1 -34.90 5.03 -4.63
C LEU A 1 -35.10 4.03 -3.48
N VAL A 2 -35.93 4.31 -2.46
CA VAL A 2 -36.17 3.39 -1.32
C VAL A 2 -36.62 2.02 -1.84
N GLU A 3 -37.58 1.97 -2.78
CA GLU A 3 -38.03 0.73 -3.43
C GLU A 3 -36.85 -0.04 -4.08
N ALA A 4 -35.89 0.64 -4.72
CA ALA A 4 -34.76 -0.01 -5.36
C ALA A 4 -33.87 -0.75 -4.34
N PHE A 5 -33.71 -0.21 -3.13
CA PHE A 5 -33.01 -0.91 -2.02
C PHE A 5 -33.80 -2.12 -1.54
N GLY A 6 -35.14 -2.03 -1.43
CA GLY A 6 -36.00 -3.17 -1.10
C GLY A 6 -35.91 -4.27 -2.16
N GLN A 7 -35.94 -3.94 -3.44
CA GLN A 7 -35.74 -4.90 -4.53
C GLN A 7 -34.38 -5.57 -4.51
N ALA A 8 -33.31 -4.82 -4.18
CA ALA A 8 -31.98 -5.39 -3.98
C ALA A 8 -31.93 -6.36 -2.78
N ALA A 9 -32.57 -5.99 -1.67
CA ALA A 9 -32.69 -6.85 -0.49
C ALA A 9 -33.44 -8.16 -0.81
N ARG A 10 -34.54 -8.08 -1.56
CA ARG A 10 -35.30 -9.27 -2.03
C ARG A 10 -34.43 -10.20 -2.86
N ARG A 11 -33.65 -9.66 -3.81
CA ARG A 11 -32.74 -10.47 -4.63
C ARG A 11 -31.63 -11.12 -3.81
N SER A 12 -31.10 -10.41 -2.81
CA SER A 12 -30.10 -10.98 -1.90
C SER A 12 -30.67 -12.14 -1.09
N LEU A 13 -31.88 -11.99 -0.53
CA LEU A 13 -32.57 -13.06 0.17
C LEU A 13 -32.82 -14.27 -0.76
N ALA A 14 -33.34 -14.03 -1.97
CA ALA A 14 -33.60 -15.08 -2.94
C ALA A 14 -32.34 -15.81 -3.42
N ALA A 15 -31.20 -15.13 -3.41
CA ALA A 15 -29.88 -15.70 -3.72
C ALA A 15 -29.26 -16.50 -2.54
N GLY A 16 -29.93 -16.55 -1.38
CA GLY A 16 -29.49 -17.33 -0.23
C GLY A 16 -28.40 -16.66 0.64
N PHE A 17 -28.25 -15.34 0.58
CA PHE A 17 -27.37 -14.64 1.51
C PHE A 17 -27.96 -14.65 2.93
N ASP A 18 -27.10 -14.78 3.97
CA ASP A 18 -27.52 -14.85 5.37
C ASP A 18 -27.73 -13.46 6.00
N ALA A 19 -27.16 -12.40 5.41
CA ALA A 19 -27.27 -11.03 5.90
C ALA A 19 -27.10 -10.01 4.77
N ILE A 20 -27.56 -8.79 4.99
CA ILE A 20 -27.38 -7.66 4.07
C ILE A 20 -26.68 -6.51 4.78
N LEU A 21 -25.66 -5.94 4.14
CA LEU A 21 -24.97 -4.75 4.61
C LEU A 21 -25.36 -3.53 3.76
N ILE A 22 -26.17 -2.64 4.32
CA ILE A 22 -26.54 -1.36 3.69
C ILE A 22 -25.36 -0.40 3.77
N HIS A 23 -24.94 0.13 2.63
CA HIS A 23 -23.80 1.04 2.55
C HIS A 23 -24.20 2.50 2.71
N ALA A 24 -24.03 3.05 3.92
CA ALA A 24 -24.34 4.42 4.29
C ALA A 24 -23.08 5.24 4.65
N ALA A 25 -21.96 5.02 3.93
CA ALA A 25 -20.66 5.60 4.23
C ALA A 25 -20.00 6.20 2.98
N HIS A 26 -18.83 6.82 3.15
CA HIS A 26 -17.81 7.18 2.14
C HIS A 26 -18.26 8.19 1.08
N GLY A 27 -19.24 9.05 1.35
CA GLY A 27 -19.72 10.04 0.39
C GLY A 27 -20.67 9.47 -0.68
N TYR A 28 -21.08 8.17 -0.57
CA TYR A 28 -22.07 7.60 -1.47
C TYR A 28 -23.51 8.04 -1.12
N LEU A 29 -24.47 7.65 -1.92
CA LEU A 29 -25.82 8.20 -1.93
C LEU A 29 -26.44 8.38 -0.53
N ILE A 30 -26.50 7.34 0.30
CA ILE A 30 -27.11 7.45 1.64
C ILE A 30 -26.30 8.41 2.52
N HIS A 31 -24.97 8.31 2.46
CA HIS A 31 -24.09 9.20 3.21
C HIS A 31 -24.29 10.68 2.83
N GLN A 32 -24.50 10.97 1.54
CA GLN A 32 -24.79 12.33 1.07
C GLN A 32 -26.05 12.92 1.68
N PHE A 33 -27.05 12.08 1.98
CA PHE A 33 -28.25 12.54 2.71
C PHE A 33 -27.96 12.80 4.20
N LEU A 34 -27.06 12.02 4.80
CA LEU A 34 -26.72 12.14 6.21
C LEU A 34 -25.86 13.38 6.49
N SER A 35 -24.91 13.69 5.63
CA SER A 35 -23.90 14.74 5.82
C SER A 35 -24.50 16.14 5.70
N PRO A 36 -24.23 17.04 6.66
CA PRO A 36 -24.64 18.42 6.55
C PRO A 36 -23.87 19.20 5.47
N CYS A 37 -22.67 18.72 5.06
CA CYS A 37 -21.87 19.36 4.01
C CYS A 37 -22.43 19.09 2.61
N SER A 38 -22.86 17.87 2.33
CA SER A 38 -23.36 17.48 1.01
C SER A 38 -24.87 17.65 0.87
N ASN A 39 -25.64 17.54 1.98
CA ASN A 39 -27.10 17.66 1.95
C ASN A 39 -27.57 19.11 2.09
N THR A 40 -27.66 19.81 0.98
CA THR A 40 -28.17 21.20 0.89
C THR A 40 -29.69 21.29 0.68
N ARG A 41 -30.43 20.16 0.75
CA ARG A 41 -31.88 20.08 0.52
C ARG A 41 -32.66 20.86 1.56
N LYS A 42 -33.83 21.42 1.15
CA LYS A 42 -34.77 22.15 2.01
C LYS A 42 -36.10 21.44 2.22
N ASP A 43 -36.24 20.24 1.67
CA ASP A 43 -37.44 19.41 1.79
C ASP A 43 -37.41 18.46 3.02
N LEU A 44 -38.23 17.43 3.03
CA LEU A 44 -38.36 16.46 4.12
C LEU A 44 -37.11 15.60 4.35
N TYR A 45 -36.12 15.68 3.47
CA TYR A 45 -34.88 14.88 3.51
C TYR A 45 -33.63 15.73 3.79
N GLY A 46 -33.75 17.05 4.05
CA GLY A 46 -32.63 17.95 4.28
C GLY A 46 -32.84 18.97 5.40
N GLY A 47 -31.79 19.70 5.75
CA GLY A 47 -31.78 20.69 6.83
C GLY A 47 -31.54 20.07 8.20
N SER A 48 -32.55 19.85 9.05
CA SER A 48 -32.36 19.33 10.41
C SER A 48 -31.84 17.88 10.44
N PHE A 49 -31.19 17.49 11.54
CA PHE A 49 -30.68 16.13 11.73
C PHE A 49 -31.76 15.07 11.48
N SER A 50 -32.97 15.25 12.03
CA SER A 50 -34.09 14.30 11.86
C SER A 50 -34.51 14.14 10.39
N ARG A 51 -34.43 15.19 9.59
CA ARG A 51 -34.73 15.12 8.16
C ARG A 51 -33.58 14.45 7.37
N ARG A 52 -32.32 14.73 7.71
CA ARG A 52 -31.19 14.12 7.02
C ARG A 52 -31.13 12.60 7.23
N ILE A 53 -31.47 12.08 8.41
CA ILE A 53 -31.49 10.63 8.67
C ILE A 53 -32.70 9.91 8.08
N ARG A 54 -33.72 10.63 7.60
CA ARG A 54 -34.98 10.07 7.11
C ARG A 54 -34.80 9.11 5.96
N PHE A 55 -33.95 9.43 5.00
CA PHE A 55 -33.72 8.54 3.84
C PHE A 55 -33.14 7.19 4.28
N LEU A 56 -32.18 7.17 5.16
CA LEU A 56 -31.64 5.92 5.74
C LEU A 56 -32.71 5.16 6.53
N LYS A 57 -33.56 5.85 7.30
CA LYS A 57 -34.68 5.26 8.03
C LYS A 57 -35.66 4.55 7.08
N ASP A 58 -36.08 5.25 6.02
CA ASP A 58 -37.06 4.73 5.06
C ASP A 58 -36.47 3.49 4.35
N ILE A 59 -35.20 3.48 3.99
CA ILE A 59 -34.50 2.32 3.41
C ILE A 59 -34.47 1.13 4.38
N VAL A 60 -34.06 1.35 5.64
CA VAL A 60 -33.96 0.27 6.64
C VAL A 60 -35.34 -0.37 6.86
N HIS A 61 -36.37 0.43 7.07
CA HIS A 61 -37.72 -0.09 7.29
C HIS A 61 -38.25 -0.85 6.09
N HIS A 62 -38.12 -0.28 4.88
CA HIS A 62 -38.57 -0.95 3.66
C HIS A 62 -37.81 -2.25 3.39
N CYS A 63 -36.52 -2.29 3.61
CA CYS A 63 -35.76 -3.56 3.52
C CYS A 63 -36.30 -4.60 4.51
N GLN A 64 -36.57 -4.20 5.78
CA GLN A 64 -37.16 -5.11 6.79
C GLN A 64 -38.56 -5.60 6.42
N GLU A 65 -39.39 -4.77 5.80
CA GLU A 65 -40.71 -5.18 5.27
C GLU A 65 -40.58 -6.26 4.20
N VAL A 66 -39.54 -6.15 3.35
CA VAL A 66 -39.30 -7.05 2.22
C VAL A 66 -38.66 -8.38 2.64
N VAL A 67 -37.69 -8.37 3.55
CA VAL A 67 -36.95 -9.58 3.92
C VAL A 67 -37.38 -10.18 5.26
N GLY A 68 -38.22 -9.48 6.02
CA GLY A 68 -38.62 -9.85 7.39
C GLY A 68 -37.74 -9.20 8.46
N LYS A 69 -38.31 -8.91 9.63
CA LYS A 69 -37.65 -8.22 10.75
C LYS A 69 -36.53 -9.04 11.40
N ASP A 70 -36.58 -10.36 11.28
CA ASP A 70 -35.59 -11.26 11.86
C ASP A 70 -34.39 -11.47 10.96
N TYR A 71 -34.51 -11.15 9.67
CA TYR A 71 -33.39 -11.23 8.73
C TYR A 71 -32.33 -10.18 9.07
N PRO A 72 -31.04 -10.56 9.17
CA PRO A 72 -29.97 -9.66 9.62
C PRO A 72 -29.70 -8.53 8.63
N LEU A 73 -30.16 -7.32 8.97
CA LEU A 73 -29.73 -6.09 8.30
C LEU A 73 -28.62 -5.42 9.11
N MET A 74 -27.51 -5.13 8.44
CA MET A 74 -26.37 -4.39 8.99
C MET A 74 -26.23 -3.06 8.23
N VAL A 75 -25.63 -2.06 8.87
CA VAL A 75 -25.38 -0.76 8.23
C VAL A 75 -23.92 -0.37 8.37
N ARG A 76 -23.28 -0.02 7.25
CA ARG A 76 -21.95 0.58 7.26
C ARG A 76 -22.05 2.09 7.25
N ILE A 77 -21.38 2.75 8.20
CA ILE A 77 -21.39 4.20 8.39
C ILE A 77 -19.97 4.77 8.37
N SER A 78 -19.78 6.01 7.91
CA SER A 78 -18.58 6.81 8.19
C SER A 78 -18.77 7.52 9.51
N ALA A 79 -17.99 7.14 10.52
CA ALA A 79 -18.10 7.71 11.86
C ALA A 79 -17.56 9.16 11.96
N SER A 80 -16.71 9.56 11.00
CA SER A 80 -16.25 10.93 10.80
C SER A 80 -15.94 11.17 9.33
N GLU A 81 -16.23 12.34 8.83
CA GLU A 81 -15.82 12.77 7.48
C GLU A 81 -14.41 13.38 7.47
N PHE A 82 -13.89 13.79 8.62
CA PHE A 82 -12.62 14.52 8.77
C PHE A 82 -12.53 15.82 7.96
N ILE A 83 -13.68 16.47 7.71
CA ILE A 83 -13.76 17.78 7.07
C ILE A 83 -14.49 18.77 7.99
N PRO A 84 -14.16 20.07 7.94
CA PRO A 84 -14.89 21.09 8.69
C PRO A 84 -16.38 21.10 8.34
N GLY A 85 -17.23 21.12 9.35
CA GLY A 85 -18.69 21.13 9.17
C GLY A 85 -19.31 19.79 8.74
N GLY A 86 -18.51 18.75 8.49
CA GLY A 86 -18.96 17.41 8.16
C GLY A 86 -19.48 16.62 9.36
N ILE A 87 -19.86 15.35 9.11
CA ILE A 87 -20.28 14.42 10.17
C ILE A 87 -19.11 14.17 11.13
N THR A 88 -19.39 14.30 12.41
CA THR A 88 -18.47 13.99 13.52
C THR A 88 -18.87 12.67 14.21
N LEU A 89 -17.97 12.12 15.05
CA LEU A 89 -18.31 10.97 15.89
C LEU A 89 -19.56 11.19 16.74
N LYS A 90 -19.76 12.42 17.29
CA LYS A 90 -20.95 12.77 18.08
C LYS A 90 -22.24 12.66 17.26
N ASP A 91 -22.21 13.04 16.00
CA ASP A 91 -23.38 12.92 15.11
C ASP A 91 -23.65 11.45 14.76
N THR A 92 -22.60 10.69 14.49
CA THR A 92 -22.70 9.27 14.16
C THR A 92 -23.15 8.43 15.36
N GLN A 93 -22.78 8.82 16.59
CA GLN A 93 -23.33 8.22 17.81
C GLN A 93 -24.87 8.38 17.90
N LYS A 94 -25.41 9.54 17.49
CA LYS A 94 -26.87 9.72 17.39
C LYS A 94 -27.48 8.82 16.30
N ILE A 95 -26.84 8.76 15.13
CA ILE A 95 -27.26 7.87 14.04
C ILE A 95 -27.27 6.40 14.52
N ALA A 96 -26.21 5.96 15.20
CA ALA A 96 -26.07 4.60 15.70
C ALA A 96 -27.22 4.20 16.66
N LYS A 97 -27.61 5.08 17.60
CA LYS A 97 -28.76 4.88 18.47
C LYS A 97 -30.08 4.74 17.69
N HIS A 98 -30.25 5.51 16.62
CA HIS A 98 -31.43 5.36 15.74
C HIS A 98 -31.39 4.04 14.97
N LEU A 99 -30.23 3.61 14.45
CA LEU A 99 -30.08 2.32 13.79
C LEU A 99 -30.47 1.15 14.70
N GLU A 100 -30.00 1.15 15.95
CA GLU A 100 -30.39 0.17 16.97
C GLU A 100 -31.90 0.20 17.21
N ALA A 101 -32.50 1.37 17.42
CA ALA A 101 -33.92 1.53 17.62
C ALA A 101 -34.77 1.10 16.42
N TRP A 102 -34.23 1.18 15.20
CA TRP A 102 -34.88 0.68 13.98
C TRP A 102 -34.71 -0.83 13.76
N GLY A 103 -34.01 -1.54 14.65
CA GLY A 103 -33.84 -2.98 14.61
C GLY A 103 -32.72 -3.48 13.70
N VAL A 104 -31.77 -2.60 13.35
CA VAL A 104 -30.51 -2.99 12.69
C VAL A 104 -29.74 -3.94 13.61
N LYS A 105 -29.18 -5.00 13.05
CA LYS A 105 -28.56 -6.09 13.86
C LYS A 105 -27.07 -5.88 14.14
N ALA A 106 -26.35 -5.09 13.34
CA ALA A 106 -24.96 -4.72 13.61
C ALA A 106 -24.57 -3.44 12.84
N ILE A 107 -23.57 -2.73 13.35
CA ILE A 107 -23.01 -1.52 12.72
C ILE A 107 -21.56 -1.78 12.33
N HIS A 108 -21.24 -1.56 11.05
CA HIS A 108 -19.88 -1.56 10.54
C HIS A 108 -19.35 -0.11 10.52
N VAL A 109 -18.36 0.17 11.35
CA VAL A 109 -17.81 1.51 11.51
C VAL A 109 -16.62 1.73 10.60
N SER A 110 -16.76 2.67 9.66
CA SER A 110 -15.72 3.16 8.78
C SER A 110 -15.56 4.67 8.95
N ALA A 111 -14.85 5.34 8.05
CA ALA A 111 -14.67 6.79 8.07
C ALA A 111 -14.28 7.35 6.70
N GLY A 112 -14.28 8.66 6.59
CA GLY A 112 -13.87 9.39 5.40
C GLY A 112 -14.95 9.47 4.32
N THR A 113 -14.61 10.26 3.31
CA THR A 113 -15.37 10.50 2.09
C THR A 113 -14.42 10.59 0.90
N HIS A 114 -14.95 10.90 -0.29
CA HIS A 114 -14.12 11.16 -1.49
C HIS A 114 -13.13 12.32 -1.32
N GLU A 115 -13.36 13.24 -0.39
CA GLU A 115 -12.44 14.35 -0.09
C GLU A 115 -11.31 13.91 0.84
N THR A 116 -11.59 12.97 1.75
CA THR A 116 -10.65 12.41 2.72
C THR A 116 -10.36 10.95 2.43
N GLN A 117 -9.98 10.67 1.18
CA GLN A 117 -9.74 9.31 0.67
C GLN A 117 -8.70 8.53 1.48
N GLU A 118 -7.73 9.23 2.05
CA GLU A 118 -6.73 8.66 2.97
C GLU A 118 -7.33 8.07 4.25
N MET A 119 -8.54 8.48 4.61
CA MET A 119 -9.29 7.93 5.75
C MET A 119 -10.30 6.86 5.33
N GLU A 120 -10.71 6.85 4.07
CA GLU A 120 -11.55 5.79 3.49
C GLU A 120 -10.75 4.50 3.23
N LEU A 121 -9.59 4.63 2.59
CA LEU A 121 -8.65 3.56 2.28
C LEU A 121 -7.23 4.01 2.66
N GLN A 122 -6.86 3.75 3.89
CA GLN A 122 -5.64 4.25 4.51
C GLN A 122 -4.39 3.64 3.84
N PRO A 123 -3.47 4.48 3.30
CA PRO A 123 -2.14 4.04 2.86
C PRO A 123 -1.24 3.71 4.05
N MET A 124 -0.01 3.27 3.77
CA MET A 124 1.01 3.01 4.79
C MET A 124 1.38 4.26 5.60
N ASP A 125 1.12 5.44 5.07
CA ASP A 125 1.29 6.74 5.73
C ASP A 125 0.39 6.94 6.96
N ILE A 126 -0.72 6.22 7.05
CA ILE A 126 -1.69 6.30 8.15
C ILE A 126 -1.48 5.12 9.10
N PRO A 127 -1.44 5.32 10.43
CA PRO A 127 -1.22 4.24 11.39
C PRO A 127 -2.20 3.08 11.27
N ARG A 128 -1.75 1.87 11.63
CA ARG A 128 -2.60 0.68 11.78
C ARG A 128 -3.66 0.94 12.85
N GLY A 129 -4.87 0.41 12.66
CA GLY A 129 -5.96 0.55 13.62
C GLY A 129 -6.51 1.97 13.79
N CYS A 130 -6.18 2.91 12.90
CA CYS A 130 -6.52 4.35 13.04
C CYS A 130 -8.02 4.65 13.20
N LEU A 131 -8.90 3.75 12.78
CA LEU A 131 -10.35 3.92 12.93
C LEU A 131 -10.93 3.19 14.15
N VAL A 132 -10.13 2.43 14.88
CA VAL A 132 -10.58 1.70 16.08
C VAL A 132 -11.19 2.62 17.16
N PRO A 133 -10.63 3.81 17.45
CA PRO A 133 -11.25 4.74 18.39
C PRO A 133 -12.66 5.20 17.99
N LEU A 134 -12.94 5.23 16.68
CA LEU A 134 -14.29 5.55 16.18
C LEU A 134 -15.25 4.40 16.42
N ALA A 135 -14.83 3.15 16.18
CA ALA A 135 -15.63 1.97 16.49
C ALA A 135 -15.93 1.88 17.99
N GLU A 136 -14.92 2.07 18.85
CA GLU A 136 -15.06 2.14 20.31
C GLU A 136 -16.08 3.22 20.74
N GLY A 137 -15.99 4.42 20.12
CA GLY A 137 -16.93 5.50 20.40
C GLY A 137 -18.38 5.15 20.04
N ILE A 138 -18.61 4.39 18.97
CA ILE A 138 -19.95 3.87 18.61
C ILE A 138 -20.37 2.76 19.57
N LYS A 139 -19.48 1.82 19.90
CA LYS A 139 -19.74 0.72 20.84
C LYS A 139 -20.22 1.20 22.20
N LYS A 140 -19.70 2.31 22.70
CA LYS A 140 -20.10 2.91 23.99
C LYS A 140 -21.56 3.38 24.06
N VAL A 141 -22.25 3.52 22.90
CA VAL A 141 -23.60 4.11 22.86
C VAL A 141 -24.67 3.18 22.31
N VAL A 142 -24.31 1.97 21.87
CA VAL A 142 -25.22 0.92 21.39
C VAL A 142 -24.93 -0.41 22.05
N ARG A 143 -25.93 -1.34 22.03
CA ARG A 143 -25.80 -2.72 22.54
C ARG A 143 -25.64 -3.74 21.43
N ILE A 144 -26.04 -3.40 20.21
CA ILE A 144 -25.87 -4.25 19.04
C ILE A 144 -24.37 -4.36 18.66
N PRO A 145 -23.95 -5.46 18.01
CA PRO A 145 -22.58 -5.67 17.61
C PRO A 145 -22.02 -4.54 16.76
N VAL A 146 -20.77 -4.18 17.03
CA VAL A 146 -20.00 -3.16 16.29
C VAL A 146 -18.79 -3.81 15.65
N ALA A 147 -18.63 -3.65 14.33
CA ALA A 147 -17.49 -4.12 13.58
C ALA A 147 -16.48 -2.98 13.34
N ALA A 148 -15.21 -3.20 13.74
CA ALA A 148 -14.11 -2.29 13.48
C ALA A 148 -13.39 -2.61 12.17
N VAL A 149 -12.89 -1.58 11.49
CA VAL A 149 -12.03 -1.64 10.30
C VAL A 149 -10.94 -0.57 10.38
N GLY A 150 -9.98 -0.59 9.51
CA GLY A 150 -8.96 0.46 9.37
C GLY A 150 -7.54 -0.04 9.56
N ARG A 151 -6.95 -0.62 8.51
CA ARG A 151 -5.59 -1.19 8.56
C ARG A 151 -5.34 -2.17 9.71
N ILE A 152 -6.33 -2.98 10.06
CA ILE A 152 -6.14 -4.14 10.92
C ILE A 152 -5.54 -5.23 10.03
N VAL A 153 -4.24 -5.47 10.16
CA VAL A 153 -3.45 -6.37 9.30
C VAL A 153 -2.63 -7.38 10.11
N ASP A 154 -2.79 -7.36 11.40
CA ASP A 154 -2.11 -8.18 12.38
C ASP A 154 -3.15 -8.89 13.25
N PRO A 155 -3.10 -10.25 13.40
CA PRO A 155 -4.01 -11.00 14.25
C PRO A 155 -3.95 -10.59 15.72
N GLN A 156 -2.76 -10.28 16.26
CA GLN A 156 -2.62 -9.86 17.64
C GLN A 156 -3.37 -8.54 17.89
N MET A 157 -3.20 -7.54 17.00
CA MET A 157 -3.97 -6.30 17.07
C MET A 157 -5.48 -6.56 16.98
N ALA A 158 -5.91 -7.51 16.13
CA ALA A 158 -7.33 -7.86 16.03
C ALA A 158 -7.88 -8.42 17.34
N GLU A 159 -7.14 -9.29 18.00
CA GLU A 159 -7.50 -9.87 19.28
C GLU A 159 -7.54 -8.82 20.39
N GLU A 160 -6.51 -7.99 20.51
CA GLU A 160 -6.45 -6.89 21.50
C GLU A 160 -7.67 -5.94 21.37
N ILE A 161 -8.11 -5.64 20.15
CA ILE A 161 -9.31 -4.80 19.94
C ILE A 161 -10.57 -5.44 20.51
N LEU A 162 -10.70 -6.77 20.36
CA LEU A 162 -11.86 -7.54 20.87
C LEU A 162 -11.78 -7.72 22.39
N GLU A 163 -10.63 -8.08 22.94
CA GLU A 163 -10.39 -8.27 24.36
C GLU A 163 -10.61 -6.97 25.17
N ASP A 164 -10.15 -5.85 24.62
CA ASP A 164 -10.37 -4.51 25.19
C ASP A 164 -11.83 -4.03 25.09
N GLY A 165 -12.71 -4.79 24.41
CA GLY A 165 -14.11 -4.43 24.21
C GLY A 165 -14.31 -3.21 23.31
N LYS A 166 -13.33 -2.87 22.48
CA LYS A 166 -13.41 -1.71 21.55
C LYS A 166 -14.32 -1.98 20.35
N ALA A 167 -14.51 -3.27 20.01
CA ALA A 167 -15.44 -3.75 18.98
C ALA A 167 -15.87 -5.18 19.30
N ASP A 168 -16.90 -5.69 18.61
CA ASP A 168 -17.35 -7.09 18.73
C ASP A 168 -16.88 -7.93 17.54
N LEU A 169 -16.59 -7.29 16.41
CA LEU A 169 -16.20 -7.93 15.16
C LEU A 169 -15.06 -7.16 14.49
N ILE A 170 -14.21 -7.89 13.81
CA ILE A 170 -13.12 -7.30 12.99
C ILE A 170 -13.44 -7.48 11.51
N THR A 171 -13.36 -6.40 10.75
CA THR A 171 -13.52 -6.44 9.30
C THR A 171 -12.18 -6.33 8.61
N LEU A 172 -11.84 -7.35 7.83
CA LEU A 172 -10.63 -7.44 7.05
C LEU A 172 -10.93 -7.24 5.56
N GLY A 173 -10.21 -6.34 4.91
CA GLY A 173 -10.28 -6.15 3.45
C GLY A 173 -8.95 -6.48 2.80
N ARG A 174 -8.04 -5.52 2.75
CA ARG A 174 -6.73 -5.67 2.09
C ARG A 174 -5.82 -6.72 2.73
N ALA A 175 -6.00 -7.04 4.01
CA ALA A 175 -5.31 -8.16 4.66
C ALA A 175 -5.64 -9.48 3.95
N LEU A 176 -6.92 -9.68 3.54
CA LEU A 176 -7.35 -10.87 2.79
C LEU A 176 -6.90 -10.87 1.32
N LEU A 177 -6.69 -9.69 0.71
CA LEU A 177 -6.06 -9.61 -0.62
C LEU A 177 -4.58 -10.01 -0.55
N ALA A 178 -3.89 -9.60 0.50
CA ALA A 178 -2.51 -9.98 0.75
C ALA A 178 -2.37 -11.47 1.10
N ASP A 179 -3.24 -11.98 1.97
CA ASP A 179 -3.28 -13.37 2.39
C ASP A 179 -4.72 -13.87 2.58
N PRO A 180 -5.28 -14.61 1.60
CA PRO A 180 -6.64 -15.17 1.71
C PRO A 180 -6.81 -16.16 2.87
N GLU A 181 -5.72 -16.78 3.31
CA GLU A 181 -5.73 -17.73 4.43
C GLU A 181 -5.51 -17.06 5.81
N PHE A 182 -5.52 -15.73 5.89
CA PHE A 182 -5.30 -15.00 7.13
C PHE A 182 -6.13 -15.56 8.31
N PRO A 183 -7.48 -15.73 8.23
CA PRO A 183 -8.27 -16.25 9.35
C PRO A 183 -7.91 -17.70 9.70
N LYS A 184 -7.63 -18.53 8.69
CA LYS A 184 -7.22 -19.93 8.89
C LYS A 184 -5.89 -20.02 9.61
N LYS A 185 -4.88 -19.28 9.13
CA LYS A 185 -3.54 -19.24 9.74
C LYS A 185 -3.58 -18.71 11.17
N THR A 186 -4.41 -17.68 11.42
CA THR A 186 -4.65 -17.15 12.76
C THR A 186 -5.20 -18.23 13.69
N ARG A 187 -6.27 -18.93 13.28
CA ARG A 187 -6.88 -20.02 14.07
C ARG A 187 -5.93 -21.18 14.35
N GLU A 188 -5.02 -21.46 13.42
CA GLU A 188 -4.02 -22.53 13.53
C GLU A 188 -2.74 -22.08 14.27
N GLY A 189 -2.66 -20.85 14.77
CA GLY A 189 -1.48 -20.30 15.44
C GLY A 189 -0.28 -20.04 14.52
N ARG A 190 -0.48 -20.06 13.20
CA ARG A 190 0.57 -19.85 12.18
C ARG A 190 0.70 -18.38 11.80
N ILE A 191 0.84 -17.51 12.79
CA ILE A 191 0.86 -16.04 12.62
C ILE A 191 2.02 -15.61 11.68
N GLU A 192 3.18 -16.23 11.84
CA GLU A 192 4.38 -15.92 11.05
C GLU A 192 4.27 -16.31 9.57
N ASP A 193 3.29 -17.13 9.21
CA ASP A 193 3.00 -17.52 7.83
C ASP A 193 2.06 -16.55 7.12
N ILE A 194 1.50 -15.58 7.83
CA ILE A 194 0.61 -14.58 7.26
C ILE A 194 1.43 -13.58 6.45
N ARG A 195 1.09 -13.44 5.17
CA ARG A 195 1.67 -12.43 4.29
C ARG A 195 1.04 -11.07 4.62
N PRO A 196 1.82 -10.09 5.11
CA PRO A 196 1.26 -8.82 5.56
C PRO A 196 0.83 -7.92 4.40
N CYS A 197 -0.30 -7.24 4.55
CA CYS A 197 -0.64 -6.11 3.69
C CYS A 197 0.21 -4.89 4.11
N ILE A 198 1.02 -4.37 3.20
CA ILE A 198 1.90 -3.21 3.45
C ILE A 198 1.23 -1.85 3.24
N GLY A 199 -0.05 -1.80 2.90
CA GLY A 199 -0.78 -0.55 2.72
C GLY A 199 -0.32 0.32 1.53
N CYS A 200 0.33 -0.25 0.51
CA CYS A 200 0.87 0.49 -0.64
C CYS A 200 -0.19 1.04 -1.59
N LEU A 201 -1.39 0.47 -1.60
CA LEU A 201 -2.53 0.79 -2.49
C LEU A 201 -2.29 0.59 -4.00
N GLN A 202 -1.07 0.35 -4.46
CA GLN A 202 -0.67 0.29 -5.88
C GLN A 202 -1.40 -0.80 -6.68
N GLY A 203 -1.36 -2.06 -6.21
CA GLY A 203 -1.95 -3.19 -6.93
C GLY A 203 -3.48 -3.27 -6.78
N CYS A 204 -4.03 -2.77 -5.70
CA CYS A 204 -5.48 -2.83 -5.45
C CYS A 204 -6.19 -1.55 -5.89
N ARG A 205 -6.08 -0.47 -5.10
CA ARG A 205 -6.87 0.74 -5.30
C ARG A 205 -6.48 1.51 -6.57
N ASP A 206 -5.19 1.71 -6.81
CA ASP A 206 -4.73 2.49 -7.94
C ASP A 206 -5.16 1.86 -9.27
N ARG A 207 -4.99 0.54 -9.42
CA ARG A 207 -5.49 -0.19 -10.59
C ARG A 207 -7.00 -0.09 -10.75
N LEU A 208 -7.77 -0.15 -9.65
CA LEU A 208 -9.23 0.03 -9.68
C LEU A 208 -9.61 1.39 -10.27
N TYR A 209 -8.93 2.48 -9.87
CA TYR A 209 -9.18 3.82 -10.41
C TYR A 209 -8.76 3.97 -11.88
N GLN A 210 -7.84 3.14 -12.34
CA GLN A 210 -7.46 3.05 -13.75
C GLN A 210 -8.40 2.14 -14.57
N GLY A 211 -9.47 1.60 -13.96
CA GLY A 211 -10.39 0.66 -14.61
C GLY A 211 -9.78 -0.70 -14.91
N GLN A 212 -8.70 -1.07 -14.20
CA GLN A 212 -7.98 -2.32 -14.37
C GLN A 212 -8.36 -3.33 -13.29
N PRO A 213 -8.27 -4.64 -13.56
CA PRO A 213 -8.41 -5.68 -12.53
C PRO A 213 -7.43 -5.45 -11.39
N ILE A 214 -7.90 -5.63 -10.15
CA ILE A 214 -7.04 -5.48 -8.97
C ILE A 214 -6.01 -6.60 -8.91
N THR A 215 -4.84 -6.27 -8.37
CA THR A 215 -3.75 -7.19 -8.00
C THR A 215 -3.24 -6.82 -6.60
N CYS A 216 -2.17 -7.46 -6.15
CA CYS A 216 -1.52 -7.10 -4.90
C CYS A 216 0.00 -7.12 -5.05
N MET A 217 0.69 -6.09 -4.55
CA MET A 217 2.15 -5.98 -4.64
C MET A 217 2.89 -7.03 -3.81
N VAL A 218 2.25 -7.59 -2.78
CA VAL A 218 2.83 -8.64 -1.93
C VAL A 218 2.26 -10.03 -2.21
N ASN A 219 1.20 -10.16 -3.01
CA ASN A 219 0.58 -11.42 -3.38
C ASN A 219 0.43 -11.51 -4.89
N ALA A 220 1.40 -12.15 -5.54
CA ALA A 220 1.43 -12.29 -7.01
C ALA A 220 0.20 -13.04 -7.58
N SER A 221 -0.49 -13.85 -6.77
CA SER A 221 -1.67 -14.61 -7.21
C SER A 221 -2.98 -13.80 -7.13
N ALA A 222 -2.99 -12.65 -6.46
CA ALA A 222 -4.21 -11.85 -6.30
C ALA A 222 -4.74 -11.36 -7.66
N GLY A 223 -5.99 -11.74 -7.97
CA GLY A 223 -6.63 -11.51 -9.26
C GLY A 223 -6.32 -12.56 -10.35
N PHE A 224 -5.43 -13.52 -10.05
CA PHE A 224 -5.02 -14.63 -10.94
C PHE A 224 -5.02 -15.97 -10.20
N GLU A 225 -5.87 -16.15 -9.19
CA GLU A 225 -5.87 -17.30 -8.28
C GLU A 225 -6.09 -18.63 -9.02
N ARG A 226 -6.82 -18.60 -10.14
CA ARG A 226 -7.07 -19.77 -10.98
C ARG A 226 -5.83 -20.14 -11.79
N GLU A 227 -5.21 -19.16 -12.44
CA GLU A 227 -4.06 -19.32 -13.34
C GLU A 227 -2.79 -19.65 -12.54
N TYR A 228 -2.60 -18.99 -11.40
CA TYR A 228 -1.41 -19.13 -10.56
C TYR A 228 -1.62 -20.09 -9.38
N ARG A 229 -2.62 -20.96 -9.47
CA ARG A 229 -2.83 -22.00 -8.46
C ARG A 229 -1.59 -22.89 -8.36
N LEU A 230 -1.00 -22.93 -7.18
CA LEU A 230 0.16 -23.79 -6.92
C LEU A 230 -0.23 -25.26 -7.05
N LYS A 231 0.48 -25.97 -7.94
CA LYS A 231 0.36 -27.41 -8.13
C LYS A 231 1.74 -28.04 -7.91
N PRO A 232 1.83 -29.24 -7.33
CA PRO A 232 3.08 -29.99 -7.31
C PRO A 232 3.67 -30.10 -8.71
N ALA A 233 4.98 -30.04 -8.81
CA ALA A 233 5.66 -30.23 -10.09
C ALA A 233 5.57 -31.70 -10.53
N GLU A 234 5.47 -31.98 -11.82
CA GLU A 234 5.47 -33.33 -12.38
C GLU A 234 6.81 -34.01 -12.19
N SER A 235 7.90 -33.26 -12.24
CA SER A 235 9.26 -33.74 -11.95
C SER A 235 10.01 -32.73 -11.10
N ARG A 236 10.77 -33.23 -10.14
CA ARG A 236 11.62 -32.36 -9.28
C ARG A 236 12.83 -31.92 -10.10
N LYS A 237 13.06 -30.58 -10.11
CA LYS A 237 14.22 -29.95 -10.73
C LYS A 237 15.11 -29.30 -9.68
N ARG A 238 16.40 -29.15 -9.98
CA ARG A 238 17.32 -28.25 -9.26
C ARG A 238 17.23 -26.86 -9.88
N VAL A 239 16.69 -25.93 -9.13
CA VAL A 239 16.50 -24.54 -9.58
C VAL A 239 17.50 -23.65 -8.85
N VAL A 240 18.31 -22.93 -9.60
CA VAL A 240 19.22 -21.93 -9.07
C VAL A 240 18.63 -20.55 -9.31
N ILE A 241 18.58 -19.73 -8.28
CA ILE A 241 18.08 -18.35 -8.34
C ILE A 241 19.23 -17.41 -8.03
N ILE A 242 19.46 -16.45 -8.92
CA ILE A 242 20.54 -15.45 -8.79
C ILE A 242 19.91 -14.10 -8.47
N GLY A 243 20.11 -13.64 -7.22
CA GLY A 243 19.55 -12.43 -6.64
C GLY A 243 18.51 -12.71 -5.56
N GLY A 244 18.82 -12.28 -4.34
CA GLY A 244 17.99 -12.44 -3.13
C GLY A 244 17.03 -11.28 -2.85
N GLY A 245 16.69 -10.50 -3.86
CA GLY A 245 15.65 -9.48 -3.78
C GLY A 245 14.24 -10.07 -3.69
N PRO A 246 13.19 -9.24 -3.58
CA PRO A 246 11.81 -9.74 -3.42
C PRO A 246 11.35 -10.65 -4.58
N GLY A 247 11.76 -10.35 -5.82
CA GLY A 247 11.48 -11.19 -6.99
C GLY A 247 12.11 -12.57 -6.87
N GLY A 248 13.40 -12.65 -6.51
CA GLY A 248 14.11 -13.92 -6.34
C GLY A 248 13.58 -14.75 -5.16
N MET A 249 13.27 -14.10 -4.03
CA MET A 249 12.65 -14.79 -2.89
C MET A 249 11.24 -15.30 -3.21
N GLU A 250 10.42 -14.56 -3.95
CA GLU A 250 9.09 -15.05 -4.35
C GLU A 250 9.20 -16.20 -5.35
N ALA A 251 10.12 -16.14 -6.32
CA ALA A 251 10.43 -17.25 -7.23
C ALA A 251 10.88 -18.49 -6.44
N ALA A 252 11.78 -18.32 -5.46
CA ALA A 252 12.24 -19.40 -4.59
C ALA A 252 11.08 -20.02 -3.79
N ARG A 253 10.23 -19.18 -3.20
CA ARG A 253 9.07 -19.62 -2.44
C ARG A 253 8.11 -20.45 -3.30
N VAL A 254 7.78 -19.96 -4.49
CA VAL A 254 6.86 -20.65 -5.41
C VAL A 254 7.46 -21.97 -5.88
N ALA A 255 8.72 -21.98 -6.32
CA ALA A 255 9.38 -23.18 -6.82
C ALA A 255 9.56 -24.24 -5.72
N ALA A 256 9.97 -23.84 -4.51
CA ALA A 256 10.07 -24.74 -3.36
C ALA A 256 8.71 -25.32 -2.96
N SER A 257 7.65 -24.49 -2.93
CA SER A 257 6.27 -24.93 -2.64
C SER A 257 5.73 -25.94 -3.67
N ARG A 258 6.30 -25.96 -4.88
CA ARG A 258 5.99 -26.95 -5.92
C ARG A 258 6.83 -28.23 -5.83
N GLY A 259 7.80 -28.30 -4.91
CA GLY A 259 8.63 -29.48 -4.65
C GLY A 259 9.99 -29.49 -5.34
N HIS A 260 10.43 -28.41 -5.96
CA HIS A 260 11.76 -28.29 -6.54
C HIS A 260 12.84 -28.11 -5.45
N GLU A 261 14.09 -28.47 -5.78
CA GLU A 261 15.25 -28.18 -4.94
C GLU A 261 15.80 -26.81 -5.31
N ILE A 262 15.89 -25.88 -4.33
CA ILE A 262 16.22 -24.48 -4.58
C ILE A 262 17.54 -24.10 -3.92
N ALA A 263 18.44 -23.50 -4.72
CA ALA A 263 19.58 -22.74 -4.23
C ALA A 263 19.44 -21.27 -4.66
N LEU A 264 19.51 -20.35 -3.71
CA LEU A 264 19.42 -18.92 -3.94
C LEU A 264 20.75 -18.27 -3.60
N PHE A 265 21.32 -17.54 -4.55
CA PHE A 265 22.61 -16.84 -4.41
C PHE A 265 22.36 -15.34 -4.32
N GLU A 266 22.94 -14.71 -3.29
CA GLU A 266 22.88 -13.26 -3.06
C GLU A 266 24.30 -12.74 -2.79
N LYS A 267 24.69 -11.68 -3.50
CA LYS A 267 26.00 -11.05 -3.36
C LYS A 267 26.19 -10.32 -2.04
N ASN A 268 25.13 -9.79 -1.47
CA ASN A 268 25.15 -9.10 -0.19
C ASN A 268 25.06 -10.08 0.99
N GLY A 269 25.32 -9.59 2.20
CA GLY A 269 25.21 -10.35 3.45
C GLY A 269 23.78 -10.54 3.96
N HIS A 270 22.77 -10.11 3.20
CA HIS A 270 21.39 -10.18 3.60
C HIS A 270 20.46 -10.29 2.39
N LEU A 271 19.31 -10.94 2.58
CA LEU A 271 18.21 -10.98 1.60
C LEU A 271 17.43 -9.66 1.62
N GLY A 272 16.69 -9.36 0.54
CA GLY A 272 15.76 -8.24 0.46
C GLY A 272 16.10 -7.22 -0.63
N GLY A 273 17.33 -7.18 -1.12
CA GLY A 273 17.74 -6.30 -2.22
C GLY A 273 17.30 -4.85 -2.01
N GLN A 274 16.72 -4.25 -3.04
CA GLN A 274 16.30 -2.84 -3.02
C GLN A 274 15.19 -2.52 -2.00
N PHE A 275 14.44 -3.50 -1.48
CA PHE A 275 13.40 -3.25 -0.48
C PHE A 275 13.95 -2.78 0.87
N HIS A 276 15.22 -3.06 1.17
CA HIS A 276 15.88 -2.45 2.32
C HIS A 276 15.90 -0.92 2.18
N MET A 277 16.38 -0.41 1.05
CA MET A 277 16.42 1.03 0.77
C MET A 277 15.03 1.62 0.66
N ALA A 278 14.10 0.93 -0.03
CA ALA A 278 12.71 1.37 -0.16
C ALA A 278 11.96 1.46 1.19
N SER A 279 12.46 0.82 2.25
CA SER A 279 11.88 0.86 3.60
C SER A 279 12.41 2.00 4.47
N LEU A 280 13.42 2.76 4.01
CA LEU A 280 14.09 3.81 4.78
C LEU A 280 13.33 5.14 4.78
N PRO A 281 12.73 5.60 3.66
CA PRO A 281 11.97 6.85 3.67
C PRO A 281 10.85 6.84 4.71
N PRO A 282 10.41 8.01 5.17
CA PRO A 282 9.30 8.13 6.12
C PRO A 282 8.06 7.35 5.67
N TYR A 283 7.38 6.73 6.64
CA TYR A 283 6.14 5.94 6.42
C TYR A 283 6.30 4.66 5.59
N LYS A 284 7.52 4.27 5.15
CA LYS A 284 7.77 3.04 4.36
C LYS A 284 8.11 1.80 5.20
N GLY A 285 8.09 1.91 6.52
CA GLY A 285 8.47 0.83 7.44
C GLY A 285 7.68 -0.47 7.28
N GLU A 286 6.45 -0.41 6.73
CA GLU A 286 5.63 -1.60 6.45
C GLU A 286 6.30 -2.60 5.49
N ILE A 287 7.20 -2.14 4.61
CA ILE A 287 7.96 -2.98 3.69
C ILE A 287 8.83 -3.99 4.46
N LYS A 288 9.34 -3.61 5.64
CA LYS A 288 10.17 -4.49 6.49
C LYS A 288 9.42 -5.76 6.91
N PHE A 289 8.13 -5.67 7.22
CA PHE A 289 7.33 -6.83 7.59
C PHE A 289 7.17 -7.82 6.44
N PHE A 290 7.05 -7.33 5.21
CA PHE A 290 7.00 -8.20 4.03
C PHE A 290 8.37 -8.87 3.77
N LEU A 291 9.47 -8.15 3.94
CA LEU A 291 10.81 -8.75 3.86
C LEU A 291 11.01 -9.84 4.91
N GLN A 292 10.60 -9.59 6.15
CA GLN A 292 10.65 -10.58 7.22
C GLN A 292 9.84 -11.83 6.86
N TYR A 293 8.63 -11.66 6.32
CA TYR A 293 7.82 -12.77 5.84
C TYR A 293 8.56 -13.58 4.78
N LEU A 294 9.08 -12.95 3.70
CA LEU A 294 9.79 -13.65 2.63
C LEU A 294 11.03 -14.38 3.16
N THR A 295 11.83 -13.74 4.01
CA THR A 295 13.02 -14.35 4.61
C THR A 295 12.68 -15.60 5.44
N ARG A 296 11.61 -15.55 6.25
CA ARG A 296 11.13 -16.72 7.01
C ARG A 296 10.68 -17.84 6.09
N GLN A 297 10.00 -17.51 4.97
CA GLN A 297 9.59 -18.51 4.00
C GLN A 297 10.77 -19.24 3.36
N MET A 298 11.92 -18.57 3.16
CA MET A 298 13.13 -19.25 2.66
C MET A 298 13.57 -20.37 3.61
N GLY A 299 13.69 -20.07 4.90
CA GLY A 299 14.05 -21.08 5.91
C GLY A 299 13.00 -22.20 6.02
N LYS A 300 11.72 -21.85 6.11
CA LYS A 300 10.61 -22.80 6.27
C LYS A 300 10.48 -23.79 5.10
N LEU A 301 10.75 -23.34 3.88
CA LEU A 301 10.65 -24.16 2.67
C LEU A 301 11.97 -24.89 2.32
N GLY A 302 12.99 -24.79 3.17
CA GLY A 302 14.27 -25.45 2.97
C GLY A 302 15.08 -24.91 1.78
N VAL A 303 14.89 -23.64 1.44
CA VAL A 303 15.69 -22.98 0.39
C VAL A 303 17.14 -22.87 0.87
N LYS A 304 18.10 -23.36 0.10
CA LYS A 304 19.53 -23.20 0.37
C LYS A 304 19.96 -21.79 -0.01
N VAL A 305 20.11 -20.91 0.99
CA VAL A 305 20.49 -19.51 0.78
C VAL A 305 22.00 -19.36 0.93
N HIS A 306 22.64 -18.77 -0.09
CA HIS A 306 24.07 -18.49 -0.15
C HIS A 306 24.30 -16.99 -0.18
N LEU A 307 24.59 -16.40 0.97
CA LEU A 307 24.93 -14.97 1.12
C LEU A 307 26.42 -14.71 0.83
N HIS A 308 26.76 -13.46 0.52
CA HIS A 308 28.11 -13.05 0.12
C HIS A 308 28.65 -13.83 -1.07
N GLN A 309 27.76 -14.33 -1.95
CA GLN A 309 28.16 -15.11 -3.11
C GLN A 309 27.59 -14.48 -4.38
N GLU A 310 28.43 -13.69 -5.03
CA GLU A 310 28.15 -13.16 -6.35
C GLU A 310 28.37 -14.23 -7.42
N ILE A 311 27.36 -14.41 -8.26
CA ILE A 311 27.47 -15.24 -9.47
C ILE A 311 27.82 -14.32 -10.63
N THR A 312 29.02 -14.52 -11.15
CA THR A 312 29.58 -13.83 -12.32
C THR A 312 29.52 -14.72 -13.55
N ALA A 313 29.71 -14.17 -14.74
CA ALA A 313 29.60 -14.90 -16.02
C ALA A 313 30.53 -16.11 -16.10
N ASP A 314 31.75 -16.02 -15.54
CA ASP A 314 32.73 -17.11 -15.49
C ASP A 314 32.33 -18.26 -14.55
N ARG A 315 31.48 -18.01 -13.57
CA ARG A 315 30.94 -19.04 -12.66
C ARG A 315 29.72 -19.77 -13.22
N LEU A 316 28.98 -19.19 -14.16
CA LEU A 316 27.78 -19.80 -14.72
C LEU A 316 27.98 -21.22 -15.26
N PRO A 317 29.07 -21.56 -16.00
CA PRO A 317 29.29 -22.93 -16.51
C PRO A 317 29.48 -23.98 -15.40
N GLN A 318 29.82 -23.55 -14.20
CA GLN A 318 30.08 -24.45 -13.05
C GLN A 318 28.79 -24.71 -12.24
N ILE A 319 27.71 -23.98 -12.52
CA ILE A 319 26.45 -24.11 -11.82
C ILE A 319 25.72 -25.36 -12.31
N GLN A 320 25.56 -26.33 -11.41
CA GLN A 320 24.77 -27.52 -11.68
C GLN A 320 23.29 -27.24 -11.41
N ALA A 321 22.54 -26.83 -12.43
CA ALA A 321 21.12 -26.53 -12.36
C ALA A 321 20.38 -27.10 -13.56
N ASP A 322 19.14 -27.53 -13.37
CA ASP A 322 18.21 -27.85 -14.45
C ASP A 322 17.55 -26.58 -15.00
N VAL A 323 17.38 -25.55 -14.11
CA VAL A 323 16.80 -24.23 -14.45
C VAL A 323 17.52 -23.15 -13.67
N ILE A 324 17.79 -22.02 -14.32
CA ILE A 324 18.29 -20.78 -13.68
C ILE A 324 17.23 -19.69 -13.75
N ILE A 325 17.00 -18.99 -12.63
CA ILE A 325 16.13 -17.80 -12.59
C ILE A 325 17.00 -16.58 -12.26
N LEU A 326 17.03 -15.61 -13.17
CA LEU A 326 17.71 -14.33 -12.94
C LEU A 326 16.79 -13.34 -12.26
N ALA A 327 17.16 -12.92 -11.08
CA ALA A 327 16.48 -11.90 -10.29
C ALA A 327 17.48 -10.82 -9.82
N THR A 328 18.42 -10.45 -10.71
CA THR A 328 19.55 -9.57 -10.45
C THR A 328 19.16 -8.09 -10.28
N GLY A 329 17.88 -7.78 -10.47
CA GLY A 329 17.32 -6.46 -10.23
C GLY A 329 17.90 -5.38 -11.15
N GLY A 330 18.18 -4.21 -10.59
CA GLY A 330 18.74 -3.07 -11.31
C GLY A 330 19.69 -2.28 -10.45
N SER A 331 20.35 -1.32 -11.08
CA SER A 331 21.24 -0.33 -10.47
C SER A 331 20.73 1.09 -10.69
N ALA A 332 21.05 2.02 -9.81
CA ALA A 332 20.67 3.41 -9.95
C ALA A 332 21.29 3.99 -11.25
N SER A 333 20.47 4.67 -12.03
CA SER A 333 20.92 5.34 -13.25
C SER A 333 21.64 6.64 -12.92
N LYS A 334 22.80 6.86 -13.55
CA LYS A 334 23.46 8.15 -13.56
C LYS A 334 23.18 8.82 -14.91
N PRO A 335 22.59 10.01 -14.94
CA PRO A 335 22.35 10.74 -16.20
C PRO A 335 23.66 11.25 -16.79
N GLU A 336 23.71 11.45 -18.10
CA GLU A 336 24.89 12.01 -18.79
C GLU A 336 24.94 13.54 -18.59
N ILE A 337 25.32 13.95 -17.38
CA ILE A 337 25.45 15.35 -16.97
C ILE A 337 26.94 15.60 -16.62
N PRO A 338 27.60 16.65 -17.17
CA PRO A 338 28.94 17.01 -16.77
C PRO A 338 29.07 17.14 -15.25
N GLY A 339 30.10 16.52 -14.66
CA GLY A 339 30.33 16.54 -13.23
C GLY A 339 29.60 15.46 -12.40
N VAL A 340 28.93 14.52 -13.05
CA VAL A 340 28.17 13.43 -12.40
C VAL A 340 29.01 12.49 -11.50
N ASP A 341 30.34 12.41 -11.76
CA ASP A 341 31.28 11.56 -11.02
C ASP A 341 32.08 12.31 -9.93
N ARG A 342 31.65 13.52 -9.56
CA ARG A 342 32.28 14.29 -8.46
C ARG A 342 32.02 13.60 -7.11
N GLU A 343 32.93 13.77 -6.15
CA GLU A 343 32.86 13.13 -4.83
C GLU A 343 31.62 13.51 -4.00
N ASN A 344 31.04 14.68 -4.26
CA ASN A 344 29.84 15.17 -3.58
C ASN A 344 28.54 14.79 -4.31
N VAL A 345 28.59 13.88 -5.30
CA VAL A 345 27.43 13.37 -6.03
C VAL A 345 27.09 11.96 -5.57
N PHE A 346 25.89 11.78 -5.10
CA PHE A 346 25.38 10.48 -4.64
C PHE A 346 24.14 10.08 -5.45
N THR A 347 23.93 8.80 -5.62
CA THR A 347 22.60 8.30 -6.03
C THR A 347 21.63 8.40 -4.85
N ALA A 348 20.33 8.41 -5.12
CA ALA A 348 19.31 8.34 -4.07
C ALA A 348 19.51 7.13 -3.14
N TRP A 349 19.97 6.01 -3.68
CA TRP A 349 20.27 4.80 -2.89
C TRP A 349 21.42 5.00 -1.90
N GLU A 350 22.50 5.63 -2.35
CA GLU A 350 23.65 5.97 -1.49
C GLU A 350 23.27 6.99 -0.42
N ALA A 351 22.48 8.01 -0.79
CA ALA A 351 22.01 9.02 0.14
C ALA A 351 21.08 8.46 1.23
N LEU A 352 20.21 7.50 0.88
CA LEU A 352 19.33 6.82 1.83
C LEU A 352 20.11 5.89 2.78
N THR A 353 21.16 5.23 2.29
CA THR A 353 21.92 4.26 3.09
C THR A 353 23.07 4.87 3.88
N ASN A 354 23.58 6.01 3.46
CA ASN A 354 24.70 6.73 4.13
C ASN A 354 24.38 8.23 4.29
N PRO A 355 23.30 8.58 4.98
CA PRO A 355 22.85 9.97 5.07
C PRO A 355 23.84 10.89 5.81
N GLU A 356 24.75 10.33 6.59
CA GLU A 356 25.81 11.06 7.27
C GLU A 356 26.88 11.64 6.33
N LYS A 357 27.00 11.09 5.11
CA LYS A 357 27.90 11.60 4.06
C LYS A 357 27.29 12.73 3.25
N VAL A 358 25.97 12.92 3.36
CA VAL A 358 25.25 13.97 2.63
C VAL A 358 25.39 15.30 3.37
N GLY A 359 25.82 16.34 2.69
CA GLY A 359 26.02 17.69 3.26
C GLY A 359 24.71 18.36 3.72
N GLN A 360 24.81 19.62 4.15
CA GLN A 360 23.66 20.33 4.71
C GLN A 360 22.74 20.90 3.62
N LYS A 361 23.29 21.45 2.54
CA LYS A 361 22.52 21.95 1.38
C LYS A 361 22.50 20.90 0.29
N VAL A 362 21.32 20.39 -0.03
CA VAL A 362 21.16 19.26 -0.94
C VAL A 362 20.28 19.63 -2.13
N VAL A 363 20.73 19.31 -3.33
CA VAL A 363 19.87 19.30 -4.52
C VAL A 363 19.58 17.86 -4.92
N VAL A 364 18.30 17.49 -4.93
CA VAL A 364 17.85 16.20 -5.46
C VAL A 364 17.41 16.40 -6.91
N VAL A 365 18.04 15.66 -7.82
CA VAL A 365 17.79 15.70 -9.28
C VAL A 365 16.90 14.53 -9.68
N GLY A 366 15.70 14.85 -10.17
CA GLY A 366 14.65 13.90 -10.51
C GLY A 366 13.56 13.84 -9.44
N GLY A 367 12.37 14.30 -9.79
CA GLY A 367 11.21 14.44 -8.92
C GLY A 367 10.22 13.29 -9.01
N GLY A 368 10.61 12.10 -9.53
CA GLY A 368 9.78 10.89 -9.42
C GLY A 368 9.56 10.48 -7.96
N ALA A 369 8.81 9.41 -7.72
CA ALA A 369 8.50 8.92 -6.36
C ALA A 369 9.77 8.74 -5.51
N VAL A 370 10.82 8.12 -6.06
CA VAL A 370 12.09 7.89 -5.37
C VAL A 370 12.75 9.21 -4.95
N GLY A 371 12.82 10.19 -5.86
CA GLY A 371 13.44 11.50 -5.55
C GLY A 371 12.64 12.30 -4.52
N ALA A 372 11.32 12.31 -4.65
CA ALA A 372 10.43 12.98 -3.70
C ALA A 372 10.50 12.36 -2.29
N GLU A 373 10.52 11.02 -2.19
CA GLU A 373 10.67 10.29 -0.93
C GLU A 373 12.08 10.47 -0.32
N THR A 374 13.12 10.53 -1.15
CA THR A 374 14.49 10.83 -0.72
C THR A 374 14.59 12.27 -0.21
N ALA A 375 13.95 13.23 -0.89
CA ALA A 375 13.90 14.62 -0.45
C ALA A 375 13.20 14.76 0.91
N GLU A 376 12.06 14.04 1.11
CA GLU A 376 11.38 13.98 2.40
C GLU A 376 12.28 13.41 3.50
N PHE A 377 12.96 12.30 3.22
CA PHE A 377 13.88 11.65 4.15
C PHE A 377 15.02 12.58 4.59
N LEU A 378 15.64 13.28 3.64
CA LEU A 378 16.72 14.22 3.93
C LEU A 378 16.24 15.45 4.69
N ALA A 379 15.03 15.95 4.40
CA ALA A 379 14.40 17.05 5.14
C ALA A 379 14.09 16.65 6.60
N ASP A 380 13.69 15.40 6.88
CA ASP A 380 13.54 14.88 8.25
C ASP A 380 14.87 14.89 9.04
N LEU A 381 15.99 14.73 8.34
CA LEU A 381 17.33 14.88 8.91
C LEU A 381 17.80 16.35 8.98
N GLN A 382 16.86 17.31 8.87
CA GLN A 382 17.11 18.74 8.99
C GLN A 382 18.06 19.32 7.93
N LYS A 383 18.13 18.70 6.74
CA LYS A 383 18.90 19.22 5.61
C LYS A 383 18.08 20.25 4.81
N ASP A 384 18.73 21.25 4.24
CA ASP A 384 18.09 22.23 3.32
C ASP A 384 18.01 21.62 1.92
N VAL A 385 16.81 21.14 1.57
CA VAL A 385 16.60 20.34 0.37
C VAL A 385 15.89 21.12 -0.73
N THR A 386 16.50 21.14 -1.92
CA THR A 386 15.87 21.58 -3.15
C THR A 386 15.66 20.36 -4.07
N LEU A 387 14.43 20.08 -4.46
CA LEU A 387 14.06 19.03 -5.42
C LEU A 387 13.80 19.65 -6.79
N ILE A 388 14.55 19.23 -7.80
CA ILE A 388 14.36 19.69 -9.18
C ILE A 388 13.77 18.59 -10.06
N GLU A 389 12.85 18.98 -10.95
CA GLU A 389 12.17 18.07 -11.87
C GLU A 389 11.97 18.76 -13.24
N MET A 390 12.27 18.03 -14.31
CA MET A 390 12.11 18.54 -15.69
C MET A 390 10.65 18.54 -16.16
N LEU A 391 9.80 17.72 -15.54
CA LEU A 391 8.37 17.68 -15.83
C LEU A 391 7.61 18.76 -15.03
N LYS A 392 6.32 18.94 -15.36
CA LYS A 392 5.43 19.92 -14.70
C LYS A 392 5.03 19.55 -13.28
N GLU A 393 5.19 18.31 -12.90
CA GLU A 393 4.72 17.78 -11.60
C GLU A 393 5.72 16.77 -11.06
N ILE A 394 5.78 16.63 -9.73
CA ILE A 394 6.60 15.63 -9.06
C ILE A 394 5.78 14.42 -8.60
N ALA A 395 6.45 13.30 -8.35
CA ALA A 395 5.89 12.03 -7.83
C ALA A 395 4.67 11.53 -8.65
N ILE A 396 4.68 11.72 -9.98
CA ILE A 396 3.57 11.31 -10.86
C ILE A 396 3.43 9.80 -10.97
N ASP A 397 4.48 9.06 -10.67
CA ASP A 397 4.59 7.60 -10.62
C ASP A 397 4.24 7.01 -9.24
N ALA A 398 3.97 7.86 -8.24
CA ALA A 398 3.48 7.43 -6.93
C ALA A 398 1.96 7.15 -6.95
N GLU A 399 1.51 6.22 -6.11
CA GLU A 399 0.06 6.00 -5.92
C GLU A 399 -0.63 7.30 -5.45
N ARG A 400 -1.78 7.58 -6.02
CA ARG A 400 -2.49 8.86 -5.91
C ARG A 400 -2.67 9.37 -4.48
N THR A 401 -3.04 8.51 -3.53
CA THR A 401 -3.27 8.92 -2.13
C THR A 401 -1.96 9.17 -1.41
N HIS A 402 -0.98 8.29 -1.61
CA HIS A 402 0.36 8.47 -1.10
C HIS A 402 0.99 9.75 -1.66
N ARG A 403 0.88 9.99 -2.97
CA ARG A 403 1.34 11.23 -3.62
C ARG A 403 0.76 12.48 -2.94
N LYS A 404 -0.57 12.53 -2.74
CA LYS A 404 -1.23 13.65 -2.06
C LYS A 404 -0.62 13.94 -0.69
N LEU A 405 -0.39 12.89 0.10
CA LEU A 405 0.20 13.01 1.44
C LEU A 405 1.67 13.42 1.37
N LEU A 406 2.45 12.83 0.48
CA LEU A 406 3.87 13.16 0.27
C LEU A 406 4.06 14.62 -0.13
N LEU A 407 3.29 15.13 -1.11
CA LEU A 407 3.36 16.54 -1.55
C LEU A 407 3.06 17.51 -0.40
N ARG A 408 2.06 17.20 0.42
CA ARG A 408 1.73 18.01 1.61
C ARG A 408 2.91 18.05 2.59
N ARG A 409 3.49 16.88 2.91
CA ARG A 409 4.62 16.79 3.86
C ARG A 409 5.89 17.45 3.35
N LEU A 410 6.18 17.36 2.05
CA LEU A 410 7.29 18.11 1.45
C LEU A 410 7.15 19.62 1.68
N GLY A 411 5.93 20.17 1.49
CA GLY A 411 5.65 21.57 1.78
C GLY A 411 5.77 21.91 3.27
N GLU A 412 5.21 21.08 4.16
CA GLU A 412 5.29 21.25 5.62
C GLU A 412 6.74 21.22 6.15
N LYS A 413 7.62 20.43 5.50
CA LYS A 413 9.05 20.30 5.84
C LYS A 413 9.93 21.35 5.14
N GLY A 414 9.35 22.25 4.36
CA GLY A 414 10.07 23.34 3.68
C GLY A 414 10.95 22.88 2.51
N VAL A 415 10.70 21.71 1.93
CA VAL A 415 11.41 21.27 0.72
C VAL A 415 11.07 22.22 -0.44
N LYS A 416 12.10 22.80 -1.05
CA LYS A 416 11.98 23.72 -2.20
C LYS A 416 11.82 22.89 -3.46
N VAL A 417 10.64 22.91 -4.08
CA VAL A 417 10.36 22.17 -5.33
C VAL A 417 10.45 23.10 -6.52
N ARG A 418 11.30 22.73 -7.51
CA ARG A 418 11.46 23.45 -8.78
C ARG A 418 11.13 22.49 -9.93
N VAL A 419 9.93 22.58 -10.46
CA VAL A 419 9.47 21.86 -11.65
C VAL A 419 9.91 22.59 -12.94
N LEU A 420 9.78 21.92 -14.10
CA LEU A 420 10.23 22.44 -15.40
C LEU A 420 11.72 22.85 -15.38
N THR A 421 12.51 22.28 -14.46
CA THR A 421 13.90 22.65 -14.23
C THR A 421 14.81 21.48 -14.61
N GLN A 422 15.64 21.65 -15.61
CA GLN A 422 16.57 20.63 -16.11
C GLN A 422 17.97 20.84 -15.55
N ALA A 423 18.57 19.80 -15.00
CA ALA A 423 19.97 19.78 -14.60
C ALA A 423 20.88 19.83 -15.86
N LYS A 424 21.86 20.71 -15.91
CA LYS A 424 22.78 20.88 -17.04
C LYS A 424 24.22 20.49 -16.73
N ALA A 425 24.74 20.89 -15.58
CA ALA A 425 26.08 20.53 -15.15
C ALA A 425 26.21 20.61 -13.63
N ILE A 426 26.92 19.67 -13.04
CA ILE A 426 27.28 19.70 -11.62
C ILE A 426 28.66 20.34 -11.51
N LEU A 427 28.72 21.46 -10.81
CA LEU A 427 29.91 22.28 -10.67
C LEU A 427 30.41 22.25 -9.22
N GLU A 428 31.52 22.93 -8.96
CA GLU A 428 31.97 23.16 -7.61
C GLU A 428 30.95 24.04 -6.85
N GLY A 429 30.50 23.57 -5.67
CA GLY A 429 29.56 24.27 -4.82
C GLY A 429 28.09 24.25 -5.27
N GLY A 430 27.72 23.47 -6.30
CA GLY A 430 26.32 23.36 -6.70
C GLY A 430 26.05 22.77 -8.07
N ILE A 431 24.90 23.15 -8.64
CA ILE A 431 24.44 22.64 -9.93
C ILE A 431 23.91 23.76 -10.84
N GLU A 432 24.35 23.79 -12.09
CA GLU A 432 23.75 24.60 -13.14
C GLU A 432 22.48 23.94 -13.64
N VAL A 433 21.41 24.72 -13.71
CA VAL A 433 20.09 24.27 -14.18
C VAL A 433 19.58 25.20 -15.27
N GLU A 434 18.60 24.72 -16.04
CA GLU A 434 17.85 25.52 -17.02
C GLU A 434 16.36 25.48 -16.69
N PHE A 435 15.75 26.64 -16.61
CA PHE A 435 14.33 26.86 -16.42
C PHE A 435 13.85 27.88 -17.45
N ASP A 436 12.86 27.54 -18.26
CA ASP A 436 12.31 28.40 -19.32
C ASP A 436 13.39 29.01 -20.24
N GLY A 437 14.38 28.18 -20.63
CA GLY A 437 15.50 28.59 -21.49
C GLY A 437 16.54 29.50 -20.80
N GLN A 438 16.37 29.81 -19.52
CA GLN A 438 17.31 30.61 -18.75
C GLN A 438 18.15 29.72 -17.85
N LYS A 439 19.46 29.96 -17.84
CA LYS A 439 20.39 29.31 -16.94
C LYS A 439 20.33 29.93 -15.54
N ASP A 440 20.37 29.08 -14.54
CA ASP A 440 20.43 29.45 -13.13
C ASP A 440 21.39 28.52 -12.40
N PHE A 441 21.86 28.92 -11.24
CA PHE A 441 22.77 28.13 -10.40
C PHE A 441 22.17 27.92 -9.01
N ILE A 442 22.10 26.66 -8.59
CA ILE A 442 21.62 26.28 -7.26
C ILE A 442 22.84 25.84 -6.44
N ALA A 443 23.15 26.60 -5.39
CA ALA A 443 24.24 26.27 -4.46
C ALA A 443 23.87 25.01 -3.65
N ALA A 444 24.80 24.04 -3.60
CA ALA A 444 24.62 22.79 -2.88
C ALA A 444 25.96 22.20 -2.42
N ASP A 445 25.97 21.63 -1.22
CA ASP A 445 27.11 20.84 -0.72
C ASP A 445 27.07 19.44 -1.36
N THR A 446 25.88 18.95 -1.66
CA THR A 446 25.66 17.61 -2.21
C THR A 446 24.57 17.61 -3.29
N VAL A 447 24.82 16.85 -4.36
CA VAL A 447 23.83 16.56 -5.39
C VAL A 447 23.42 15.09 -5.29
N VAL A 448 22.11 14.84 -5.20
CA VAL A 448 21.55 13.48 -5.12
C VAL A 448 20.81 13.16 -6.42
N LEU A 449 21.21 12.10 -7.08
CA LEU A 449 20.63 11.65 -8.36
C LEU A 449 19.52 10.62 -8.14
N ALA A 450 18.30 10.97 -8.56
CA ALA A 450 17.14 10.10 -8.57
C ALA A 450 16.60 9.90 -10.00
N ALA A 451 17.50 9.63 -10.95
CA ALA A 451 17.24 9.61 -12.38
C ALA A 451 16.77 8.22 -12.91
N GLY A 452 16.18 7.39 -12.06
CA GLY A 452 15.65 6.08 -12.43
C GLY A 452 16.59 4.91 -12.17
N VAL A 453 16.23 3.75 -12.71
CA VAL A 453 16.93 2.46 -12.50
C VAL A 453 17.17 1.80 -13.84
N LYS A 454 18.36 1.24 -14.02
CA LYS A 454 18.74 0.43 -15.18
C LYS A 454 18.77 -1.05 -14.78
N GLU A 455 18.21 -1.92 -15.61
CA GLU A 455 18.23 -3.37 -15.40
C GLU A 455 19.66 -3.95 -15.48
N ASN A 456 19.95 -4.92 -14.62
CA ASN A 456 21.20 -5.69 -14.64
C ASN A 456 21.04 -6.90 -15.56
N ASN A 457 21.43 -6.77 -16.84
CA ASN A 457 21.22 -7.79 -17.88
C ASN A 457 22.45 -8.59 -18.28
N GLU A 458 23.60 -8.32 -17.70
CA GLU A 458 24.92 -8.88 -18.11
C GLU A 458 24.92 -10.41 -18.07
N LEU A 459 24.34 -11.02 -17.02
CA LEU A 459 24.25 -12.47 -16.89
C LEU A 459 23.28 -13.09 -17.89
N ALA A 460 22.21 -12.40 -18.29
CA ALA A 460 21.25 -12.91 -19.27
C ALA A 460 21.92 -13.12 -20.64
N GLU A 461 22.76 -12.21 -21.07
CA GLU A 461 23.51 -12.34 -22.31
C GLU A 461 24.53 -13.51 -22.24
N SER A 462 25.13 -13.73 -21.07
CA SER A 462 26.04 -14.85 -20.87
C SER A 462 25.31 -16.19 -20.87
N LEU A 463 24.10 -16.28 -20.27
CA LEU A 463 23.29 -17.49 -20.23
C LEU A 463 22.78 -17.94 -21.60
N LYS A 464 22.55 -17.03 -22.55
CA LYS A 464 22.19 -17.38 -23.94
C LYS A 464 23.23 -18.27 -24.64
N ARG A 465 24.46 -18.30 -24.13
CA ARG A 465 25.58 -19.08 -24.67
C ARG A 465 25.74 -20.44 -23.99
N ILE A 466 24.94 -20.71 -22.97
CA ILE A 466 24.99 -21.93 -22.15
C ILE A 466 23.71 -22.73 -22.38
N ASN A 467 23.82 -24.04 -22.51
CA ASN A 467 22.68 -24.93 -22.75
C ASN A 467 21.95 -25.24 -21.41
N VAL A 468 21.35 -24.23 -20.80
CA VAL A 468 20.52 -24.32 -19.57
C VAL A 468 19.26 -23.53 -19.77
N GLU A 469 18.11 -24.07 -19.36
CA GLU A 469 16.84 -23.35 -19.35
C GLU A 469 16.93 -22.18 -18.35
N PHE A 470 16.63 -20.96 -18.79
CA PHE A 470 16.64 -19.81 -17.88
C PHE A 470 15.45 -18.88 -18.09
N TYR A 471 15.11 -18.18 -17.01
CA TYR A 471 14.06 -17.16 -16.93
C TYR A 471 14.62 -15.88 -16.31
N LYS A 472 14.00 -14.73 -16.69
CA LYS A 472 14.37 -13.41 -16.18
C LYS A 472 13.12 -12.70 -15.64
#